data_78f94ef4dba34a74a1bd8e443874d0b6
#
_entry.id   78f94ef4dba34a74a1bd8e443874d0b6
#
_cell.length_a   1.000
_cell.length_b   1.000
_cell.length_c   1.000
_cell.angle_alpha   90.00
_cell.angle_beta   90.00
_cell.angle_gamma   90.00
#
_symmetry.space_group_name_H-M   'P 1'
#
loop_
_entity.id
_entity.type
_entity.pdbx_description
1 polymer ?
#
loop_
_entity_poly.entity_id
_entity_poly.type
_entity_poly.pdbx_seq_one_letter_code
_entity_poly.pdbx_strand_id
1 'polypeptide(L)'
;LDLTEQASLVKDLGQGEALILRNHGALTVGRSVGEAFNWMHRLELACHAQLAAMACHTPFVKVAPDVLEETWNNYQPSTRRPYGLMEWPALLRKLDRMDPSYKT
;
A
#
# COMPACT_ATOMS: atom_id res chain seq x y z
N LEU A 1 -24.50 -2.81 7.38
CA LEU A 1 -23.45 -3.18 6.42
C LEU A 1 -24.11 -4.02 5.32
N ASP A 2 -24.09 -3.50 4.11
CA ASP A 2 -24.65 -4.22 2.96
C ASP A 2 -23.65 -5.30 2.51
N LEU A 3 -24.03 -6.57 2.63
CA LEU A 3 -23.20 -7.71 2.25
C LEU A 3 -22.89 -7.75 0.74
N THR A 4 -23.65 -7.03 -0.08
CA THR A 4 -23.40 -6.93 -1.53
C THR A 4 -22.14 -6.12 -1.83
N GLU A 5 -21.82 -5.13 -1.02
CA GLU A 5 -20.60 -4.33 -1.13
C GLU A 5 -19.34 -5.19 -0.89
N GLN A 6 -19.41 -6.12 0.07
CA GLN A 6 -18.31 -7.03 0.35
C GLN A 6 -17.90 -7.86 -0.88
N ALA A 7 -18.88 -8.41 -1.59
CA ALA A 7 -18.62 -9.20 -2.80
C ALA A 7 -17.97 -8.36 -3.90
N SER A 8 -18.38 -7.10 -4.05
CA SER A 8 -17.78 -6.15 -4.99
C SER A 8 -16.32 -5.84 -4.64
N LEU A 9 -16.05 -5.52 -3.36
CA LEU A 9 -14.70 -5.23 -2.90
C LEU A 9 -13.73 -6.39 -3.12
N VAL A 10 -14.17 -7.63 -2.83
CA VAL A 10 -13.36 -8.83 -3.06
C VAL A 10 -13.08 -9.02 -4.54
N LYS A 11 -14.10 -8.82 -5.40
CA LYS A 11 -13.95 -8.92 -6.86
C LYS A 11 -12.98 -7.87 -7.41
N ASP A 12 -13.12 -6.63 -6.95
CA ASP A 12 -12.32 -5.51 -7.44
C ASP A 12 -10.87 -5.59 -6.94
N LEU A 13 -10.65 -6.10 -5.72
CA LEU A 13 -9.30 -6.37 -5.19
C LEU A 13 -8.60 -7.46 -6.00
N GLY A 14 -9.30 -8.53 -6.35
CA GLY A 14 -8.74 -9.66 -7.10
C GLY A 14 -7.49 -10.23 -6.42
N GLN A 15 -6.36 -10.17 -7.11
CA GLN A 15 -5.04 -10.60 -6.60
C GLN A 15 -4.17 -9.42 -6.11
N GLY A 16 -4.75 -8.23 -6.03
CA GLY A 16 -4.04 -7.03 -5.58
C GLY A 16 -3.98 -6.92 -4.06
N GLU A 17 -3.13 -6.01 -3.59
CA GLU A 17 -2.95 -5.72 -2.17
C GLU A 17 -3.59 -4.39 -1.74
N ALA A 18 -4.15 -3.62 -2.69
CA ALA A 18 -4.69 -2.30 -2.41
C ALA A 18 -5.89 -1.96 -3.28
N LEU A 19 -6.81 -1.18 -2.73
CA LEU A 19 -7.93 -0.54 -3.42
C LEU A 19 -8.02 0.94 -3.02
N ILE A 20 -8.38 1.78 -3.97
CA ILE A 20 -8.87 3.13 -3.69
C ILE A 20 -10.40 3.09 -3.80
N LEU A 21 -11.06 3.32 -2.69
CA LEU A 21 -12.52 3.26 -2.57
C LEU A 21 -13.12 4.61 -2.93
N ARG A 22 -14.16 4.60 -3.77
CA ARG A 22 -14.86 5.84 -4.15
C ARG A 22 -15.51 6.48 -2.91
N ASN A 23 -15.14 7.73 -2.63
CA ASN A 23 -15.67 8.54 -1.52
C ASN A 23 -15.41 8.00 -0.11
N HIS A 24 -14.55 6.97 0.06
CA HIS A 24 -14.29 6.36 1.38
C HIS A 24 -12.81 6.41 1.78
N GLY A 25 -11.89 6.30 0.83
CA GLY A 25 -10.46 6.28 1.13
C GLY A 25 -9.74 5.09 0.49
N ALA A 26 -8.79 4.51 1.21
CA ALA A 26 -8.00 3.39 0.74
C ALA A 26 -8.14 2.16 1.63
N LEU A 27 -7.99 0.99 1.03
CA LEU A 27 -7.95 -0.30 1.71
C LEU A 27 -6.71 -1.04 1.26
N THR A 28 -6.01 -1.67 2.20
CA THR A 28 -4.90 -2.56 1.88
C THR A 28 -5.03 -3.87 2.64
N VAL A 29 -4.54 -4.93 2.03
CA VAL A 29 -4.49 -6.27 2.61
C VAL A 29 -3.06 -6.78 2.64
N GLY A 30 -2.80 -7.78 3.47
CA GLY A 30 -1.51 -8.43 3.58
C GLY A 30 -1.62 -9.70 4.40
N ARG A 31 -0.58 -10.54 4.36
CA ARG A 31 -0.50 -11.78 5.15
C ARG A 31 -0.23 -11.52 6.63
N SER A 32 0.12 -10.28 6.96
CA SER A 32 0.31 -9.79 8.31
C SER A 32 -0.11 -8.32 8.41
N VAL A 33 -0.35 -7.85 9.65
CA VAL A 33 -0.62 -6.43 9.91
C VAL A 33 0.53 -5.55 9.42
N GLY A 34 1.77 -5.98 9.62
CA GLY A 34 2.95 -5.24 9.17
C GLY A 34 3.02 -5.12 7.64
N GLU A 35 2.62 -6.17 6.91
CA GLU A 35 2.55 -6.14 5.45
C GLU A 35 1.44 -5.18 4.97
N ALA A 36 0.22 -5.31 5.50
CA ALA A 36 -0.89 -4.43 5.16
C ALA A 36 -0.59 -2.96 5.46
N PHE A 37 0.02 -2.68 6.62
CA PHE A 37 0.48 -1.34 6.97
C PHE A 37 1.51 -0.80 5.98
N ASN A 38 2.48 -1.61 5.56
CA ASN A 38 3.51 -1.17 4.63
C ASN A 38 2.93 -0.86 3.24
N TRP A 39 1.95 -1.64 2.78
CA TRP A 39 1.23 -1.33 1.55
C TRP A 39 0.45 -0.02 1.65
N MET A 40 -0.24 0.22 2.78
CA MET A 40 -0.94 1.48 3.01
C MET A 40 0.01 2.67 2.99
N HIS A 41 1.13 2.57 3.70
CA HIS A 41 2.13 3.63 3.73
C HIS A 41 2.69 3.94 2.34
N ARG A 42 2.97 2.91 1.53
CA ARG A 42 3.46 3.10 0.15
C ARG A 42 2.41 3.69 -0.77
N LEU A 43 1.16 3.24 -0.65
CA LEU A 43 0.04 3.79 -1.41
C LEU A 43 -0.13 5.27 -1.12
N GLU A 44 -0.11 5.66 0.15
CA GLU A 44 -0.21 7.06 0.59
C GLU A 44 0.93 7.91 0.02
N LEU A 45 2.17 7.45 0.11
CA LEU A 45 3.31 8.15 -0.49
C LEU A 45 3.19 8.27 -2.01
N ALA A 46 2.71 7.23 -2.69
CA ALA A 46 2.50 7.27 -4.14
C ALA A 46 1.41 8.27 -4.52
N CYS A 47 0.31 8.33 -3.77
CA CYS A 47 -0.75 9.31 -3.98
C CYS A 47 -0.23 10.74 -3.78
N HIS A 48 0.52 11.00 -2.73
CA HIS A 48 1.16 12.31 -2.50
C HIS A 48 2.10 12.70 -3.65
N ALA A 49 2.97 11.79 -4.07
CA ALA A 49 3.88 12.04 -5.18
C ALA A 49 3.13 12.31 -6.49
N GLN A 50 2.07 11.55 -6.76
CA GLN A 50 1.23 11.72 -7.95
C GLN A 50 0.54 13.09 -7.96
N LEU A 51 -0.06 13.49 -6.84
CA LEU A 51 -0.74 14.78 -6.72
C LEU A 51 0.24 15.96 -6.85
N ALA A 52 1.42 15.85 -6.22
CA ALA A 52 2.47 16.86 -6.34
C ALA A 52 2.94 17.00 -7.81
N ALA A 53 3.16 15.89 -8.49
CA ALA A 53 3.55 15.89 -9.89
C ALA A 53 2.46 16.48 -10.79
N MET A 54 1.18 16.17 -10.55
CA MET A 54 0.05 16.75 -11.29
C MET A 54 -0.04 18.25 -11.10
N ALA A 55 0.28 18.76 -9.92
CA ALA A 55 0.27 20.20 -9.63
C ALA A 55 1.35 20.99 -10.40
N CYS A 56 2.35 20.33 -10.95
CA CYS A 56 3.38 20.98 -11.79
C CYS A 56 2.87 21.38 -13.17
N HIS A 57 1.70 20.92 -13.60
CA HIS A 57 1.09 21.23 -14.92
C HIS A 57 2.00 20.95 -16.11
N THR A 58 2.94 20.01 -15.98
CA THR A 58 3.83 19.55 -17.04
C THR A 58 3.44 18.16 -17.52
N PRO A 59 3.67 17.82 -18.78
CA PRO A 59 3.43 16.46 -19.27
C PRO A 59 4.27 15.42 -18.50
N PHE A 60 3.64 14.29 -18.14
CA PHE A 60 4.36 13.18 -17.55
C PHE A 60 5.17 12.41 -18.59
N VAL A 61 6.38 12.03 -18.23
CA VAL A 61 7.14 11.00 -18.94
C VAL A 61 6.57 9.65 -18.53
N LYS A 62 5.97 8.94 -19.48
CA LYS A 62 5.43 7.59 -19.21
C LYS A 62 6.57 6.60 -19.04
N VAL A 63 6.50 5.80 -18.00
CA VAL A 63 7.41 4.68 -17.80
C VAL A 63 7.11 3.60 -18.84
N ALA A 64 8.15 3.00 -19.42
CA ALA A 64 7.99 1.93 -20.40
C ALA A 64 7.33 0.69 -19.76
N PRO A 65 6.45 -0.03 -20.50
CA PRO A 65 5.70 -1.15 -19.96
C PRO A 65 6.58 -2.28 -19.39
N ASP A 66 7.70 -2.57 -20.03
CA ASP A 66 8.69 -3.56 -19.59
C ASP A 66 9.33 -3.20 -18.24
N VAL A 67 9.62 -1.92 -18.03
CA VAL A 67 10.13 -1.41 -16.73
C VAL A 67 9.07 -1.53 -15.64
N LEU A 68 7.80 -1.29 -15.96
CA LEU A 68 6.70 -1.47 -15.01
C LEU A 68 6.55 -2.94 -14.61
N GLU A 69 6.60 -3.85 -15.57
CA GLU A 69 6.49 -5.29 -15.35
C GLU A 69 7.69 -5.81 -14.53
N GLU A 70 8.92 -5.42 -14.88
CA GLU A 70 10.11 -5.76 -14.12
C GLU A 70 10.03 -5.24 -12.67
N THR A 71 9.61 -4.00 -12.51
CA THR A 71 9.41 -3.40 -11.18
C THR A 71 8.38 -4.20 -10.38
N TRP A 72 7.23 -4.52 -10.96
CA TRP A 72 6.19 -5.30 -10.30
C TRP A 72 6.72 -6.68 -9.87
N ASN A 73 7.43 -7.39 -10.76
CA ASN A 73 8.03 -8.70 -10.46
C ASN A 73 9.05 -8.62 -9.32
N ASN A 74 9.86 -7.57 -9.29
CA ASN A 74 10.85 -7.34 -8.23
C ASN A 74 10.22 -7.07 -6.86
N TYR A 75 8.96 -6.66 -6.82
CA TYR A 75 8.22 -6.42 -5.58
C TYR A 75 7.44 -7.65 -5.08
N GLN A 76 7.40 -8.74 -5.85
CA GLN A 76 6.69 -9.94 -5.43
C GLN A 76 7.40 -10.67 -4.27
N PRO A 77 6.65 -11.29 -3.34
CA PRO A 77 7.22 -12.06 -2.22
C PRO A 77 8.10 -13.23 -2.65
N SER A 78 7.94 -13.72 -3.89
CA SER A 78 8.76 -14.79 -4.49
C SER A 78 10.17 -14.32 -4.87
N THR A 79 10.33 -13.04 -5.18
CA THR A 79 11.61 -12.44 -5.57
C THR A 79 12.26 -11.70 -4.42
N ARG A 80 11.48 -11.24 -3.48
CA ARG A 80 11.92 -10.45 -2.34
C ARG A 80 11.22 -10.92 -1.07
N ARG A 81 11.80 -10.62 0.10
CA ARG A 81 11.14 -10.86 1.38
C ARG A 81 9.78 -10.16 1.45
N PRO A 82 8.79 -10.70 2.17
CA PRO A 82 7.52 -10.03 2.39
C PRO A 82 7.73 -8.64 3.01
N TYR A 83 6.99 -7.66 2.53
CA TYR A 83 6.99 -6.33 3.12
C TYR A 83 6.46 -6.35 4.54
N GLY A 84 6.94 -5.43 5.36
CA GLY A 84 6.57 -5.32 6.77
C GLY A 84 7.37 -6.23 7.71
N LEU A 85 8.03 -7.29 7.21
CA LEU A 85 8.73 -8.26 8.06
C LEU A 85 9.84 -7.61 8.92
N MET A 86 10.62 -6.71 8.35
CA MET A 86 11.69 -6.00 9.07
C MET A 86 11.26 -4.60 9.53
N GLU A 87 10.39 -3.98 8.76
CA GLU A 87 9.90 -2.63 8.99
C GLU A 87 9.01 -2.56 10.24
N TRP A 88 8.09 -3.52 10.40
CA TRP A 88 7.11 -3.52 11.48
C TRP A 88 7.72 -3.54 12.89
N PRO A 89 8.66 -4.44 13.22
CA PRO A 89 9.33 -4.41 14.53
C PRO A 89 10.11 -3.10 14.78
N ALA A 90 10.67 -2.49 13.73
CA ALA A 90 11.35 -1.21 13.85
C ALA A 90 10.38 -0.06 14.15
N LEU A 91 9.21 -0.07 13.52
CA LEU A 91 8.14 0.89 13.78
C LEU A 91 7.58 0.75 15.20
N LEU A 92 7.37 -0.48 15.67
CA LEU A 92 6.93 -0.73 17.05
C LEU A 92 7.95 -0.20 18.06
N ARG A 93 9.26 -0.46 17.87
CA ARG A 93 10.30 0.11 18.72
C ARG A 93 10.33 1.65 18.70
N LYS A 94 10.01 2.25 17.54
CA LYS A 94 9.87 3.72 17.46
C LYS A 94 8.66 4.18 18.25
N LEU A 95 7.52 3.55 18.10
CA LEU A 95 6.28 3.88 18.77
C LEU A 95 6.42 3.71 20.30
N ASP A 96 7.07 2.64 20.76
CA ASP A 96 7.37 2.40 22.17
C ASP A 96 8.10 3.57 22.85
N ARG A 97 8.95 4.26 22.10
CA ARG A 97 9.69 5.44 22.62
C ARG A 97 8.86 6.72 22.57
N MET A 98 7.86 6.79 21.68
CA MET A 98 7.05 7.98 21.49
C MET A 98 5.79 7.96 22.35
N ASP A 99 5.08 6.84 22.33
CA ASP A 99 3.83 6.64 23.05
C ASP A 99 3.55 5.14 23.20
N PRO A 100 3.85 4.55 24.37
CA PRO A 100 3.61 3.12 24.61
C PRO A 100 2.16 2.77 24.97
N SER A 101 1.22 3.73 24.98
CA SER A 101 -0.16 3.53 25.43
C SER A 101 -0.95 2.50 24.62
N TYR A 102 -0.52 2.20 23.40
CA TYR A 102 -1.14 1.20 22.54
C TYR A 102 -1.00 -0.24 23.06
N LYS A 103 -0.18 -0.46 24.10
CA LYS A 103 0.06 -1.78 24.74
C LYS A 103 -0.93 -2.13 25.84
N THR A 104 -1.83 -1.23 26.19
CA THR A 104 -2.83 -1.41 27.26
C THR A 104 -4.13 -2.03 26.73
#